data_7e2db9e45dc3ed251f77871c9d2b4456
#
_entry.id   7e2db9e45dc3ed251f77871c9d2b4456
#
_cell.length_a   1.000
_cell.length_b   1.000
_cell.length_c   1.000
_cell.angle_alpha   90.00
_cell.angle_beta   90.00
_cell.angle_gamma   90.00
#
_symmetry.space_group_name_H-M   'P 1'
#
loop_
_entity.id
_entity.type
_entity.pdbx_description
1 polymer ?
#
loop_
_entity_poly.entity_id
_entity_poly.type
_entity_poly.pdbx_seq_one_letter_code
_entity_poly.pdbx_strand_id
1 'polypeptide(L)'
;MTEITCGAILFDLDGVLVDSTPAVIRVWSRWAIAHGFDPDEVVRKAHGRPSIATVRDYLPHADAEAENREVERGEIEDLAGVVPLPGARELLSALPPDRWTIVTSCTRRLAQTRLRAAGLPIPERLVTSSDIKHGKPDPEPYLKGALFLGVPARDCVVVEDAPAGILAGKAAGARVIACRTTASDSELKNASADWIVDNCRSISYSSSSAGDTLRLFLMDDYAAR
;
A
#
# COMPACT_ATOMS: atom_id res chain seq x y z
N MET A 1 -10.53 -11.10 19.36
CA MET A 1 -10.01 -11.79 18.14
C MET A 1 -11.16 -11.88 17.15
N THR A 2 -11.05 -11.26 16.00
CA THR A 2 -12.09 -11.29 14.94
C THR A 2 -11.65 -12.25 13.84
N GLU A 3 -12.54 -13.15 13.43
CA GLU A 3 -12.32 -14.05 12.29
C GLU A 3 -12.93 -13.46 11.03
N ILE A 4 -12.17 -13.48 9.92
CA ILE A 4 -12.57 -12.99 8.60
C ILE A 4 -12.30 -14.08 7.57
N THR A 5 -13.24 -14.31 6.66
CA THR A 5 -13.04 -15.23 5.52
C THR A 5 -12.96 -14.40 4.23
N CYS A 6 -12.02 -14.73 3.33
CA CYS A 6 -11.90 -14.08 2.02
C CYS A 6 -11.33 -15.03 0.96
N GLY A 7 -11.51 -14.70 -0.30
CA GLY A 7 -10.94 -15.45 -1.42
C GLY A 7 -9.48 -15.09 -1.69
N ALA A 8 -9.10 -13.82 -1.45
CA ALA A 8 -7.74 -13.33 -1.67
C ALA A 8 -7.45 -12.07 -0.85
N ILE A 9 -6.16 -11.72 -0.76
CA ILE A 9 -5.70 -10.51 -0.08
C ILE A 9 -4.96 -9.60 -1.07
N LEU A 10 -5.29 -8.31 -1.04
CA LEU A 10 -4.68 -7.26 -1.84
C LEU A 10 -3.93 -6.31 -0.90
N PHE A 11 -2.60 -6.42 -0.86
CA PHE A 11 -1.77 -5.60 0.02
C PHE A 11 -1.35 -4.31 -0.66
N ASP A 12 -1.44 -3.17 0.03
CA ASP A 12 -0.57 -2.07 -0.31
C ASP A 12 0.89 -2.41 0.03
N LEU A 13 1.83 -1.61 -0.44
CA LEU A 13 3.26 -1.85 -0.22
C LEU A 13 3.80 -0.99 0.92
N ASP A 14 3.82 0.33 0.72
CA ASP A 14 4.47 1.29 1.61
C ASP A 14 3.56 1.61 2.80
N GLY A 15 4.05 1.43 4.02
CA GLY A 15 3.22 1.57 5.22
C GLY A 15 2.42 0.30 5.59
N VAL A 16 2.39 -0.72 4.72
CA VAL A 16 1.76 -2.02 5.01
C VAL A 16 2.78 -3.15 5.10
N LEU A 17 3.56 -3.34 4.06
CA LEU A 17 4.57 -4.41 3.97
C LEU A 17 5.98 -3.87 4.20
N VAL A 18 6.24 -2.64 3.77
CA VAL A 18 7.55 -1.99 3.80
C VAL A 18 7.45 -0.65 4.51
N ASP A 19 8.34 -0.41 5.46
CA ASP A 19 8.63 0.95 5.93
C ASP A 19 9.64 1.58 4.97
N SER A 20 9.18 2.48 4.13
CA SER A 20 9.99 3.32 3.25
C SER A 20 10.04 4.78 3.72
N THR A 21 9.36 5.11 4.81
CA THR A 21 9.19 6.46 5.33
C THR A 21 10.51 7.23 5.45
N PRO A 22 11.61 6.67 6.02
CA PRO A 22 12.87 7.41 6.14
C PRO A 22 13.47 7.82 4.79
N ALA A 23 13.37 6.96 3.78
CA ALA A 23 13.88 7.24 2.43
C ALA A 23 13.00 8.29 1.72
N VAL A 24 11.67 8.13 1.79
CA VAL A 24 10.69 9.09 1.23
C VAL A 24 10.91 10.48 1.81
N ILE A 25 11.04 10.61 3.14
CA ILE A 25 11.30 11.89 3.80
C ILE A 25 12.57 12.54 3.23
N ARG A 26 13.68 11.81 3.14
CA ARG A 26 14.94 12.38 2.63
C ARG A 26 14.87 12.81 1.17
N VAL A 27 14.25 12.02 0.33
CA VAL A 27 14.14 12.31 -1.10
C VAL A 27 13.24 13.51 -1.34
N TRP A 28 12.04 13.50 -0.78
CA TRP A 28 11.08 14.58 -0.96
C TRP A 28 11.52 15.88 -0.28
N SER A 29 12.21 15.81 0.87
CA SER A 29 12.78 17.01 1.50
C SER A 29 13.86 17.65 0.61
N ARG A 30 14.75 16.85 0.01
CA ARG A 30 15.75 17.38 -0.95
C ARG A 30 15.06 18.03 -2.15
N TRP A 31 14.05 17.37 -2.72
CA TRP A 31 13.28 17.91 -3.83
C TRP A 31 12.56 19.21 -3.46
N ALA A 32 11.90 19.26 -2.32
CA ALA A 32 11.20 20.43 -1.81
C ALA A 32 12.15 21.63 -1.65
N ILE A 33 13.30 21.42 -0.99
CA ILE A 33 14.32 22.46 -0.78
C ILE A 33 14.84 22.99 -2.13
N ALA A 34 15.11 22.10 -3.09
CA ALA A 34 15.61 22.50 -4.42
C ALA A 34 14.63 23.40 -5.18
N HIS A 35 13.33 23.26 -4.91
CA HIS A 35 12.27 24.05 -5.54
C HIS A 35 11.70 25.17 -4.65
N GLY A 36 12.25 25.39 -3.45
CA GLY A 36 11.84 26.47 -2.54
C GLY A 36 10.51 26.23 -1.82
N PHE A 37 10.09 24.95 -1.68
CA PHE A 37 8.90 24.56 -0.95
C PHE A 37 9.23 24.12 0.50
N ASP A 38 8.23 24.12 1.36
CA ASP A 38 8.32 23.58 2.71
C ASP A 38 8.44 22.04 2.66
N PRO A 39 9.53 21.44 3.20
CA PRO A 39 9.74 20.00 3.14
C PRO A 39 8.66 19.19 3.85
N ASP A 40 8.20 19.64 5.01
CA ASP A 40 7.23 18.89 5.82
C ASP A 40 5.86 18.86 5.14
N GLU A 41 5.48 19.96 4.47
CA GLU A 41 4.25 20.02 3.68
C GLU A 41 4.32 19.09 2.47
N VAL A 42 5.43 19.13 1.72
CA VAL A 42 5.61 18.28 0.53
C VAL A 42 5.63 16.80 0.90
N VAL A 43 6.39 16.41 1.93
CA VAL A 43 6.47 15.02 2.41
C VAL A 43 5.08 14.51 2.82
N ARG A 44 4.34 15.28 3.60
CA ARG A 44 2.97 14.91 4.02
C ARG A 44 2.04 14.71 2.83
N LYS A 45 2.14 15.57 1.80
CA LYS A 45 1.29 15.51 0.61
C LYS A 45 1.69 14.38 -0.34
N ALA A 46 2.96 14.00 -0.37
CA ALA A 46 3.47 12.90 -1.21
C ALA A 46 3.05 11.52 -0.69
N HIS A 47 2.72 11.42 0.59
CA HIS A 47 2.45 10.13 1.23
C HIS A 47 1.22 9.42 0.64
N GLY A 48 1.37 8.12 0.31
CA GLY A 48 0.28 7.26 -0.20
C GLY A 48 -0.22 7.59 -1.62
N ARG A 49 0.43 8.53 -2.33
CA ARG A 49 0.05 9.00 -3.67
C ARG A 49 1.11 8.65 -4.72
N PRO A 50 0.71 8.55 -6.00
CA PRO A 50 1.70 8.54 -7.08
C PRO A 50 2.53 9.83 -7.06
N SER A 51 3.86 9.70 -7.10
CA SER A 51 4.80 10.84 -7.06
C SER A 51 4.51 11.91 -8.12
N ILE A 52 4.16 11.49 -9.34
CA ILE A 52 3.79 12.40 -10.43
C ILE A 52 2.61 13.32 -10.08
N ALA A 53 1.65 12.87 -9.28
CA ALA A 53 0.52 13.69 -8.86
C ALA A 53 0.96 14.78 -7.90
N THR A 54 1.88 14.48 -6.99
CA THR A 54 2.46 15.46 -6.07
C THR A 54 3.31 16.49 -6.84
N VAL A 55 4.15 16.04 -7.76
CA VAL A 55 4.94 16.94 -8.62
C VAL A 55 4.04 17.91 -9.39
N ARG A 56 2.97 17.45 -10.02
CA ARG A 56 2.04 18.31 -10.77
C ARG A 56 1.33 19.36 -9.90
N ASP A 57 1.04 19.00 -8.65
CA ASP A 57 0.41 19.93 -7.72
C ASP A 57 1.33 21.10 -7.33
N TYR A 58 2.64 20.85 -7.18
CA TYR A 58 3.61 21.87 -6.81
C TYR A 58 4.23 22.61 -8.01
N LEU A 59 4.40 21.91 -9.12
CA LEU A 59 5.03 22.43 -10.34
C LEU A 59 4.12 22.27 -11.57
N PRO A 60 2.95 22.93 -11.62
CA PRO A 60 1.95 22.75 -12.68
C PRO A 60 2.43 23.18 -14.08
N HIS A 61 3.51 23.96 -14.15
CA HIS A 61 4.07 24.49 -15.41
C HIS A 61 5.42 23.86 -15.79
N ALA A 62 5.98 22.98 -14.97
CA ALA A 62 7.23 22.28 -15.27
C ALA A 62 6.99 21.01 -16.11
N ASP A 63 8.08 20.42 -16.60
CA ASP A 63 8.05 19.06 -17.13
C ASP A 63 7.89 18.06 -15.97
N ALA A 64 6.62 17.81 -15.60
CA ALA A 64 6.28 16.95 -14.48
C ALA A 64 6.85 15.52 -14.61
N GLU A 65 7.01 15.03 -15.84
CA GLU A 65 7.59 13.72 -16.11
C GLU A 65 9.10 13.72 -15.83
N ALA A 66 9.81 14.78 -16.17
CA ALA A 66 11.23 14.93 -15.86
C ALA A 66 11.45 15.00 -14.34
N GLU A 67 10.69 15.85 -13.66
CA GLU A 67 10.75 15.99 -12.19
C GLU A 67 10.40 14.70 -11.48
N ASN A 68 9.37 14.01 -11.94
CA ASN A 68 8.98 12.71 -11.37
C ASN A 68 10.08 11.66 -11.54
N ARG A 69 10.79 11.64 -12.66
CA ARG A 69 11.94 10.74 -12.86
C ARG A 69 13.07 11.01 -11.87
N GLU A 70 13.31 12.26 -11.51
CA GLU A 70 14.33 12.63 -10.51
C GLU A 70 13.95 12.14 -9.12
N VAL A 71 12.69 12.35 -8.71
CA VAL A 71 12.18 11.84 -7.44
C VAL A 71 12.28 10.31 -7.40
N GLU A 72 11.79 9.63 -8.43
CA GLU A 72 11.82 8.16 -8.49
C GLU A 72 13.24 7.63 -8.47
N ARG A 73 14.17 8.27 -9.20
CA ARG A 73 15.59 7.91 -9.16
C ARG A 73 16.13 8.03 -7.74
N GLY A 74 15.84 9.13 -7.06
CA GLY A 74 16.26 9.34 -5.67
C GLY A 74 15.72 8.25 -4.72
N GLU A 75 14.47 7.85 -4.88
CA GLU A 75 13.86 6.79 -4.07
C GLU A 75 14.39 5.38 -4.37
N ILE A 76 14.87 5.14 -5.61
CA ILE A 76 15.52 3.89 -5.99
C ILE A 76 16.95 3.81 -5.45
N GLU A 77 17.67 4.94 -5.43
CA GLU A 77 19.07 5.02 -4.99
C GLU A 77 19.19 5.10 -3.46
N ASP A 78 18.26 5.74 -2.78
CA ASP A 78 18.24 5.92 -1.32
C ASP A 78 17.36 4.87 -0.64
N LEU A 79 17.97 3.74 -0.29
CA LEU A 79 17.29 2.63 0.39
C LEU A 79 17.64 2.53 1.88
N ALA A 80 18.34 3.52 2.44
CA ALA A 80 18.71 3.50 3.85
C ALA A 80 17.44 3.57 4.73
N GLY A 81 17.25 2.56 5.58
CA GLY A 81 16.09 2.43 6.45
C GLY A 81 14.84 1.85 5.77
N VAL A 82 14.95 1.40 4.51
CA VAL A 82 13.86 0.62 3.88
C VAL A 82 13.92 -0.81 4.43
N VAL A 83 12.93 -1.16 5.25
CA VAL A 83 12.86 -2.44 5.99
C VAL A 83 11.44 -3.04 5.91
N PRO A 84 11.28 -4.36 6.13
CA PRO A 84 9.95 -4.94 6.22
C PRO A 84 9.24 -4.45 7.49
N LEU A 85 7.97 -4.14 7.41
CA LEU A 85 7.13 -3.85 8.58
C LEU A 85 6.89 -5.13 9.40
N PRO A 86 6.61 -4.99 10.72
CA PRO A 86 6.42 -6.15 11.59
C PRO A 86 5.32 -7.08 11.10
N GLY A 87 5.63 -8.39 11.00
CA GLY A 87 4.70 -9.42 10.56
C GLY A 87 4.54 -9.58 9.05
N ALA A 88 5.07 -8.65 8.24
CA ALA A 88 4.91 -8.70 6.78
C ALA A 88 5.52 -9.97 6.16
N ARG A 89 6.74 -10.32 6.55
CA ARG A 89 7.44 -11.51 6.04
C ARG A 89 6.73 -12.79 6.44
N GLU A 90 6.37 -12.90 7.72
CA GLU A 90 5.70 -14.07 8.29
C GLU A 90 4.35 -14.29 7.64
N LEU A 91 3.55 -13.23 7.48
CA LEU A 91 2.22 -13.31 6.86
C LEU A 91 2.33 -13.72 5.38
N LEU A 92 3.18 -13.06 4.59
CA LEU A 92 3.36 -13.40 3.17
C LEU A 92 3.88 -14.82 2.97
N SER A 93 4.76 -15.32 3.88
CA SER A 93 5.28 -16.69 3.81
C SER A 93 4.26 -17.75 4.18
N ALA A 94 3.27 -17.41 5.00
CA ALA A 94 2.21 -18.33 5.42
C ALA A 94 1.09 -18.45 4.39
N LEU A 95 0.84 -17.40 3.60
CA LEU A 95 -0.25 -17.35 2.63
C LEU A 95 0.07 -18.16 1.36
N PRO A 96 -0.94 -18.82 0.76
CA PRO A 96 -0.79 -19.43 -0.56
C PRO A 96 -0.40 -18.37 -1.62
N PRO A 97 0.61 -18.61 -2.46
CA PRO A 97 1.18 -17.59 -3.35
C PRO A 97 0.20 -17.10 -4.44
N ASP A 98 -0.83 -17.87 -4.76
CA ASP A 98 -1.89 -17.54 -5.71
C ASP A 98 -3.08 -16.80 -5.09
N ARG A 99 -3.05 -16.54 -3.78
CA ARG A 99 -4.15 -15.91 -3.02
C ARG A 99 -3.83 -14.52 -2.50
N TRP A 100 -2.73 -13.94 -2.92
CA TRP A 100 -2.40 -12.56 -2.59
C TRP A 100 -1.62 -11.87 -3.70
N THR A 101 -1.72 -10.55 -3.75
CA THR A 101 -0.86 -9.72 -4.58
C THR A 101 -0.65 -8.35 -3.94
N ILE A 102 0.24 -7.55 -4.55
CA ILE A 102 0.55 -6.19 -4.14
C ILE A 102 -0.09 -5.21 -5.11
N VAL A 103 -0.69 -4.14 -4.56
CA VAL A 103 -1.35 -3.06 -5.28
C VAL A 103 -0.82 -1.72 -4.76
N THR A 104 0.16 -1.16 -5.45
CA THR A 104 0.90 0.03 -4.99
C THR A 104 0.81 1.22 -5.94
N SER A 105 0.94 2.43 -5.38
CA SER A 105 1.10 3.67 -6.14
C SER A 105 2.49 3.87 -6.72
N CYS A 106 3.48 3.04 -6.35
CA CYS A 106 4.82 3.06 -6.91
C CYS A 106 4.84 2.61 -8.37
N THR A 107 5.88 3.03 -9.11
CA THR A 107 6.23 2.37 -10.37
C THR A 107 6.72 0.93 -10.11
N ARG A 108 6.68 0.10 -11.14
CA ARG A 108 7.11 -1.30 -11.04
C ARG A 108 8.57 -1.43 -10.57
N ARG A 109 9.45 -0.56 -11.09
CA ARG A 109 10.86 -0.55 -10.74
C ARG A 109 11.07 -0.21 -9.27
N LEU A 110 10.42 0.84 -8.76
CA LEU A 110 10.53 1.25 -7.37
C LEU A 110 9.96 0.19 -6.42
N ALA A 111 8.77 -0.35 -6.71
CA ALA A 111 8.16 -1.41 -5.92
C ALA A 111 9.06 -2.64 -5.78
N GLN A 112 9.61 -3.13 -6.90
CA GLN A 112 10.54 -4.26 -6.87
C GLN A 112 11.84 -3.95 -6.11
N THR A 113 12.33 -2.72 -6.19
CA THR A 113 13.54 -2.29 -5.47
C THR A 113 13.29 -2.28 -3.96
N ARG A 114 12.17 -1.73 -3.50
CA ARG A 114 11.76 -1.73 -2.08
C ARG A 114 11.54 -3.14 -1.54
N LEU A 115 10.85 -4.01 -2.29
CA LEU A 115 10.64 -5.40 -1.91
C LEU A 115 11.96 -6.16 -1.75
N ARG A 116 12.92 -5.98 -2.67
CA ARG A 116 14.26 -6.59 -2.57
C ARG A 116 15.03 -6.07 -1.35
N ALA A 117 15.02 -4.74 -1.14
CA ALA A 117 15.68 -4.12 0.01
C ALA A 117 15.12 -4.64 1.34
N ALA A 118 13.80 -4.78 1.44
CA ALA A 118 13.11 -5.35 2.60
C ALA A 118 13.25 -6.89 2.71
N GLY A 119 13.79 -7.56 1.68
CA GLY A 119 13.89 -9.04 1.64
C GLY A 119 12.53 -9.73 1.65
N LEU A 120 11.54 -9.12 1.01
CA LEU A 120 10.19 -9.67 0.86
C LEU A 120 10.01 -10.34 -0.51
N PRO A 121 9.11 -11.33 -0.62
CA PRO A 121 8.81 -11.97 -1.89
C PRO A 121 8.16 -10.99 -2.87
N ILE A 122 8.51 -11.12 -4.15
CA ILE A 122 7.88 -10.37 -5.24
C ILE A 122 6.85 -11.30 -5.88
N PRO A 123 5.54 -10.98 -5.84
CA PRO A 123 4.54 -11.81 -6.49
C PRO A 123 4.74 -11.81 -8.01
N GLU A 124 4.33 -12.89 -8.69
CA GLU A 124 4.41 -12.99 -10.15
C GLU A 124 3.70 -11.82 -10.84
N ARG A 125 2.55 -11.43 -10.30
CA ARG A 125 1.77 -10.29 -10.78
C ARG A 125 1.59 -9.31 -9.63
N LEU A 126 1.90 -8.05 -9.86
CA LEU A 126 1.62 -6.94 -8.96
C LEU A 126 1.05 -5.77 -9.75
N VAL A 127 0.18 -5.00 -9.14
CA VAL A 127 -0.39 -3.77 -9.72
C VAL A 127 0.45 -2.59 -9.24
N THR A 128 0.87 -1.77 -10.20
CA THR A 128 1.69 -0.58 -10.00
C THR A 128 1.06 0.62 -10.70
N SER A 129 1.56 1.82 -10.48
CA SER A 129 1.11 3.03 -11.19
C SER A 129 1.23 2.89 -12.73
N SER A 130 2.14 2.04 -13.21
CA SER A 130 2.32 1.80 -14.65
C SER A 130 1.23 0.92 -15.26
N ASP A 131 0.40 0.29 -14.44
CA ASP A 131 -0.60 -0.68 -14.89
C ASP A 131 -2.03 -0.10 -14.94
N ILE A 132 -2.23 1.12 -14.44
CA ILE A 132 -3.54 1.75 -14.23
C ILE A 132 -3.61 3.13 -14.88
N LYS A 133 -4.83 3.61 -15.10
CA LYS A 133 -5.08 4.97 -15.58
C LYS A 133 -5.41 5.92 -14.42
N HIS A 134 -6.15 5.41 -13.44
CA HIS A 134 -6.59 6.18 -12.28
C HIS A 134 -6.05 5.53 -11.02
N GLY A 135 -5.25 6.29 -10.27
CA GLY A 135 -4.69 5.85 -8.98
C GLY A 135 -5.68 6.03 -7.83
N LYS A 136 -5.34 5.48 -6.65
CA LYS A 136 -6.10 5.66 -5.41
C LYS A 136 -6.43 7.16 -5.20
N PRO A 137 -7.68 7.53 -4.88
CA PRO A 137 -8.76 6.71 -4.33
C PRO A 137 -9.69 6.05 -5.37
N ASP A 138 -9.35 6.05 -6.67
CA ASP A 138 -10.12 5.32 -7.69
C ASP A 138 -10.04 3.80 -7.41
N PRO A 139 -11.12 3.02 -7.62
CA PRO A 139 -11.11 1.57 -7.39
C PRO A 139 -10.26 0.77 -8.39
N GLU A 140 -9.87 1.35 -9.52
CA GLU A 140 -9.17 0.65 -10.62
C GLU A 140 -7.99 -0.21 -10.13
N PRO A 141 -7.09 0.27 -9.24
CA PRO A 141 -5.95 -0.53 -8.78
C PRO A 141 -6.38 -1.85 -8.11
N TYR A 142 -7.36 -1.79 -7.20
CA TYR A 142 -7.82 -2.97 -6.47
C TYR A 142 -8.69 -3.89 -7.32
N LEU A 143 -9.52 -3.35 -8.22
CA LEU A 143 -10.24 -4.15 -9.22
C LEU A 143 -9.27 -4.93 -10.10
N LYS A 144 -8.16 -4.31 -10.50
CA LYS A 144 -7.12 -4.96 -11.29
C LYS A 144 -6.37 -6.03 -10.50
N GLY A 145 -6.05 -5.77 -9.23
CA GLY A 145 -5.45 -6.77 -8.33
C GLY A 145 -6.34 -8.00 -8.15
N ALA A 146 -7.63 -7.80 -7.92
CA ALA A 146 -8.63 -8.86 -7.81
C ALA A 146 -8.72 -9.69 -9.12
N LEU A 147 -8.74 -8.99 -10.27
CA LEU A 147 -8.73 -9.63 -11.59
C LEU A 147 -7.47 -10.51 -11.80
N PHE A 148 -6.30 -10.07 -11.36
CA PHE A 148 -5.05 -10.84 -11.48
C PHE A 148 -5.09 -12.16 -10.70
N LEU A 149 -5.83 -12.19 -9.60
CA LEU A 149 -6.00 -13.39 -8.77
C LEU A 149 -7.23 -14.23 -9.18
N GLY A 150 -8.04 -13.75 -10.14
CA GLY A 150 -9.27 -14.42 -10.57
C GLY A 150 -10.36 -14.44 -9.49
N VAL A 151 -10.31 -13.53 -8.52
CA VAL A 151 -11.26 -13.44 -7.39
C VAL A 151 -12.05 -12.15 -7.52
N PRO A 152 -13.38 -12.16 -7.38
CA PRO A 152 -14.17 -10.91 -7.35
C PRO A 152 -13.71 -9.99 -6.21
N ALA A 153 -13.61 -8.69 -6.46
CA ALA A 153 -13.11 -7.73 -5.46
C ALA A 153 -13.92 -7.76 -4.14
N ARG A 154 -15.23 -8.00 -4.21
CA ARG A 154 -16.09 -8.15 -3.02
C ARG A 154 -15.73 -9.34 -2.12
N ASP A 155 -15.04 -10.33 -2.67
CA ASP A 155 -14.57 -11.52 -1.96
C ASP A 155 -13.11 -11.37 -1.51
N CYS A 156 -12.47 -10.23 -1.82
CA CYS A 156 -11.13 -9.89 -1.38
C CYS A 156 -11.14 -9.09 -0.07
N VAL A 157 -10.00 -9.14 0.62
CA VAL A 157 -9.64 -8.22 1.69
C VAL A 157 -8.48 -7.36 1.21
N VAL A 158 -8.61 -6.04 1.35
CA VAL A 158 -7.53 -5.07 1.12
C VAL A 158 -6.84 -4.82 2.46
N VAL A 159 -5.52 -4.74 2.48
CA VAL A 159 -4.72 -4.29 3.62
C VAL A 159 -4.03 -2.99 3.22
N GLU A 160 -4.31 -1.92 3.98
CA GLU A 160 -3.95 -0.54 3.65
C GLU A 160 -3.53 0.24 4.90
N ASP A 161 -2.93 1.42 4.71
CA ASP A 161 -2.52 2.31 5.82
C ASP A 161 -2.96 3.77 5.59
N ALA A 162 -3.34 4.10 4.35
CA ALA A 162 -3.65 5.47 3.93
C ALA A 162 -5.13 5.65 3.56
N PRO A 163 -5.76 6.79 3.91
CA PRO A 163 -7.17 7.06 3.59
C PRO A 163 -7.52 6.89 2.11
N ALA A 164 -6.66 7.33 1.19
CA ALA A 164 -6.90 7.21 -0.25
C ALA A 164 -6.99 5.74 -0.70
N GLY A 165 -6.15 4.88 -0.15
CA GLY A 165 -6.18 3.46 -0.48
C GLY A 165 -7.36 2.72 0.16
N ILE A 166 -7.74 3.09 1.39
CA ILE A 166 -8.95 2.56 2.04
C ILE A 166 -10.18 2.90 1.19
N LEU A 167 -10.32 4.17 0.77
CA LEU A 167 -11.42 4.60 -0.10
C LEU A 167 -11.44 3.83 -1.43
N ALA A 168 -10.27 3.60 -2.04
CA ALA A 168 -10.15 2.80 -3.26
C ALA A 168 -10.61 1.34 -3.05
N GLY A 169 -10.19 0.70 -1.95
CA GLY A 169 -10.61 -0.65 -1.59
C GLY A 169 -12.12 -0.75 -1.37
N LYS A 170 -12.69 0.21 -0.62
CA LYS A 170 -14.15 0.30 -0.39
C LYS A 170 -14.91 0.54 -1.69
N ALA A 171 -14.43 1.44 -2.55
CA ALA A 171 -15.04 1.70 -3.86
C ALA A 171 -14.98 0.49 -4.80
N ALA A 172 -13.94 -0.37 -4.68
CA ALA A 172 -13.85 -1.64 -5.39
C ALA A 172 -14.84 -2.71 -4.84
N GLY A 173 -15.50 -2.44 -3.72
CA GLY A 173 -16.42 -3.35 -3.04
C GLY A 173 -15.72 -4.34 -2.10
N ALA A 174 -14.42 -4.19 -1.87
CA ALA A 174 -13.66 -5.03 -0.95
C ALA A 174 -13.88 -4.62 0.52
N ARG A 175 -13.59 -5.54 1.44
CA ARG A 175 -13.43 -5.21 2.86
C ARG A 175 -11.99 -4.76 3.11
N VAL A 176 -11.80 -3.83 4.05
CA VAL A 176 -10.52 -3.18 4.26
C VAL A 176 -10.05 -3.33 5.70
N ILE A 177 -8.87 -3.91 5.88
CA ILE A 177 -8.09 -3.86 7.12
C ILE A 177 -7.12 -2.68 6.98
N ALA A 178 -7.18 -1.73 7.90
CA ALA A 178 -6.24 -0.61 7.94
C ALA A 178 -5.15 -0.83 8.98
N CYS A 179 -3.89 -0.60 8.60
CA CYS A 179 -2.75 -0.57 9.50
C CYS A 179 -2.53 0.87 10.01
N ARG A 180 -2.36 1.06 11.34
CA ARG A 180 -2.11 2.39 11.93
C ARG A 180 -0.63 2.77 11.89
N THR A 181 -0.03 2.65 10.71
CA THR A 181 1.40 2.90 10.49
C THR A 181 1.70 4.31 10.03
N THR A 182 0.79 4.93 9.26
CA THR A 182 1.01 6.24 8.62
C THR A 182 -0.10 7.23 8.90
N ALA A 183 -1.32 6.78 9.13
CA ALA A 183 -2.47 7.64 9.43
C ALA A 183 -3.01 7.38 10.84
N SER A 184 -3.68 8.38 11.40
CA SER A 184 -4.34 8.30 12.71
C SER A 184 -5.61 7.43 12.64
N ASP A 185 -6.03 6.87 13.79
CA ASP A 185 -7.28 6.10 13.90
C ASP A 185 -8.50 6.89 13.40
N SER A 186 -8.53 8.20 13.62
CA SER A 186 -9.62 9.05 13.14
C SER A 186 -9.66 9.14 11.62
N GLU A 187 -8.51 9.28 10.95
CA GLU A 187 -8.42 9.31 9.50
C GLU A 187 -8.80 7.96 8.89
N LEU A 188 -8.32 6.85 9.48
CA LEU A 188 -8.63 5.49 9.03
C LEU A 188 -10.13 5.18 9.17
N LYS A 189 -10.77 5.58 10.29
CA LYS A 189 -12.22 5.45 10.50
C LYS A 189 -13.03 6.30 9.53
N ASN A 190 -12.63 7.55 9.32
CA ASN A 190 -13.29 8.46 8.39
C ASN A 190 -13.23 7.94 6.94
N ALA A 191 -12.16 7.20 6.58
CA ALA A 191 -12.06 6.52 5.30
C ALA A 191 -12.88 5.21 5.23
N SER A 192 -13.60 4.84 6.29
CA SER A 192 -14.48 3.67 6.38
C SER A 192 -13.75 2.33 6.33
N ALA A 193 -12.57 2.22 6.97
CA ALA A 193 -11.92 0.94 7.21
C ALA A 193 -12.86 0.01 8.01
N ASP A 194 -12.94 -1.26 7.64
CA ASP A 194 -13.78 -2.23 8.36
C ASP A 194 -13.11 -2.68 9.67
N TRP A 195 -11.78 -2.75 9.68
CA TRP A 195 -10.95 -3.08 10.85
C TRP A 195 -9.69 -2.23 10.87
N ILE A 196 -9.20 -1.94 12.06
CA ILE A 196 -7.94 -1.21 12.26
C ILE A 196 -7.04 -2.06 13.16
N VAL A 197 -5.83 -2.32 12.68
CA VAL A 197 -4.80 -3.11 13.38
C VAL A 197 -3.48 -2.31 13.45
N ASP A 198 -2.55 -2.74 14.29
CA ASP A 198 -1.26 -2.04 14.38
C ASP A 198 -0.40 -2.23 13.12
N ASN A 199 -0.30 -3.46 12.62
CA ASN A 199 0.49 -3.83 11.43
C ASN A 199 0.19 -5.30 11.06
N CYS A 200 0.92 -5.86 10.09
CA CYS A 200 0.71 -7.24 9.63
C CYS A 200 0.92 -8.31 10.73
N ARG A 201 1.63 -8.02 11.84
CA ARG A 201 1.76 -8.95 12.97
C ARG A 201 0.42 -9.23 13.65
N SER A 202 -0.52 -8.29 13.57
CA SER A 202 -1.87 -8.45 14.12
C SER A 202 -2.78 -9.31 13.22
N ILE A 203 -2.30 -9.75 12.05
CA ILE A 203 -3.05 -10.55 11.08
C ILE A 203 -2.41 -11.94 11.03
N SER A 204 -3.16 -12.98 11.36
CA SER A 204 -2.72 -14.37 11.20
C SER A 204 -3.63 -15.12 10.21
N TYR A 205 -3.05 -16.10 9.56
CA TYR A 205 -3.72 -16.96 8.59
C TYR A 205 -3.80 -18.38 9.09
N SER A 206 -4.91 -19.05 8.83
CA SER A 206 -5.04 -20.50 8.96
C SER A 206 -5.65 -21.10 7.70
N SER A 207 -5.13 -22.24 7.27
CA SER A 207 -5.70 -22.98 6.16
C SER A 207 -7.13 -23.40 6.47
N SER A 208 -8.05 -23.16 5.54
CA SER A 208 -9.42 -23.71 5.63
C SER A 208 -9.44 -25.11 5.01
N SER A 209 -10.12 -26.04 5.66
CA SER A 209 -10.42 -27.36 5.07
C SER A 209 -11.39 -27.29 3.88
N ALA A 210 -11.99 -26.14 3.61
CA ALA A 210 -12.94 -25.88 2.53
C ALA A 210 -12.32 -25.16 1.31
N GLY A 211 -11.19 -25.65 0.82
CA GLY A 211 -10.59 -25.44 -0.52
C GLY A 211 -10.21 -24.01 -0.88
N ASP A 212 -11.12 -23.09 -1.16
CA ASP A 212 -10.84 -21.82 -1.86
C ASP A 212 -10.91 -20.56 -0.99
N THR A 213 -11.08 -20.70 0.32
CA THR A 213 -11.29 -19.57 1.22
C THR A 213 -10.16 -19.45 2.24
N LEU A 214 -9.59 -18.26 2.36
CA LEU A 214 -8.64 -17.91 3.42
C LEU A 214 -9.40 -17.59 4.71
N ARG A 215 -8.86 -18.02 5.86
CA ARG A 215 -9.33 -17.63 7.19
C ARG A 215 -8.27 -16.76 7.85
N LEU A 216 -8.63 -15.53 8.10
CA LEU A 216 -7.77 -14.55 8.78
C LEU A 216 -8.29 -14.32 10.20
N PHE A 217 -7.37 -14.15 11.12
CA PHE A 217 -7.67 -13.82 12.51
C PHE A 217 -6.96 -12.51 12.85
N LEU A 218 -7.74 -11.51 13.30
CA LEU A 218 -7.21 -10.22 13.72
C LEU A 218 -7.04 -10.20 15.24
N MET A 219 -5.84 -9.82 15.68
CA MET A 219 -5.53 -9.52 17.07
C MET A 219 -5.52 -7.98 17.21
N ASP A 220 -6.12 -7.45 18.28
CA ASP A 220 -6.17 -6.03 18.61
C ASP A 220 -6.97 -5.16 17.61
N ASP A 221 -8.08 -5.70 17.10
CA ASP A 221 -8.97 -4.93 16.25
C ASP A 221 -9.86 -3.97 17.09
N TYR A 222 -9.82 -2.70 16.76
CA TYR A 222 -10.95 -1.82 16.98
C TYR A 222 -11.92 -2.08 15.82
N ALA A 223 -12.96 -2.89 16.06
CA ALA A 223 -14.07 -2.95 15.13
C ALA A 223 -14.62 -1.52 15.00
N ALA A 224 -14.54 -0.95 13.81
CA ALA A 224 -15.11 0.36 13.53
C ALA A 224 -16.63 0.21 13.61
N ARG A 225 -17.23 0.52 14.78
CA ARG A 225 -18.68 0.60 14.99
C ARG A 225 -19.16 2.02 14.73
#